data_ac4483ec02af0332b9e1a975c5422283
#
_entry.id   ac4483ec02af0332b9e1a975c5422283
#
_cell.length_a   1.000
_cell.length_b   1.000
_cell.length_c   1.000
_cell.angle_alpha   90.00
_cell.angle_beta   90.00
_cell.angle_gamma   90.00
#
_symmetry.space_group_name_H-M   'P 1'
#
loop_
_entity.id
_entity.type
_entity.pdbx_description
1 polymer ?
#
loop_
_entity_poly.entity_id
_entity_poly.type
_entity_poly.pdbx_seq_one_letter_code
_entity_poly.pdbx_strand_id
1 'polypeptide(L)'
;MSEKIADQQYEVVVVGGGPAGMTAAMYTTRLGHETAIVDRGGGRAAMMQEVHNLLGVKEETSGAEFLGIGREQLEAYGTEFHRDKVESCSRSASGTIQLAGTNATYTADAVVLATGFSDIRPDPPLPRTGRGLHYCLHCDAHMFVDKSVYVMGHAESAAHVAALMLNFTDEVDLLTRGDPIDWSDETDEMLQGHPIDVIHEDVTGVQNGEDGWLKSLEFEDGAVREYRGGFAMYGAEYNNGLARELGCEINADGSIEVDGHGRTSVDGVYAVGDCTPGHNQVPIALGQGAKAGIDIHFQLRDFPRDPDIISEQGPVREEEVPGIPDELLEQAVDFHTYE
;
A
#
# COMPACT_ATOMS: atom_id res chain seq x y z
N MET A 1 21.45 5.29 30.68
CA MET A 1 21.73 3.87 30.36
C MET A 1 20.72 3.52 29.31
N SER A 2 21.15 3.38 28.05
CA SER A 2 20.25 2.91 26.97
C SER A 2 19.90 1.46 27.29
N GLU A 3 18.62 1.16 27.49
CA GLU A 3 18.16 -0.22 27.54
C GLU A 3 18.62 -0.89 26.24
N LYS A 4 19.23 -2.06 26.38
CA LYS A 4 19.57 -2.87 25.20
C LYS A 4 18.27 -3.19 24.48
N ILE A 5 18.16 -2.73 23.23
CA ILE A 5 17.10 -3.11 22.31
C ILE A 5 17.15 -4.65 22.21
N ALA A 6 16.03 -5.32 22.40
CA ALA A 6 15.97 -6.78 22.29
C ALA A 6 16.19 -7.18 20.82
N ASP A 7 17.06 -8.15 20.59
CA ASP A 7 17.23 -8.78 19.29
C ASP A 7 16.13 -9.84 19.11
N GLN A 8 15.38 -9.76 18.02
CA GLN A 8 14.29 -10.67 17.67
C GLN A 8 14.59 -11.33 16.32
N GLN A 9 14.46 -12.63 16.25
CA GLN A 9 14.79 -13.42 15.08
C GLN A 9 13.54 -14.11 14.52
N TYR A 10 13.36 -14.04 13.21
CA TYR A 10 12.27 -14.65 12.46
C TYR A 10 12.78 -15.26 11.17
N GLU A 11 12.02 -16.17 10.57
CA GLU A 11 12.26 -16.58 9.18
C GLU A 11 11.86 -15.47 8.21
N VAL A 12 10.72 -14.79 8.49
CA VAL A 12 10.18 -13.73 7.63
C VAL A 12 9.80 -12.50 8.46
N VAL A 13 10.31 -11.35 8.06
CA VAL A 13 9.85 -10.06 8.62
C VAL A 13 9.17 -9.24 7.52
N VAL A 14 7.94 -8.82 7.79
CA VAL A 14 7.17 -7.92 6.92
C VAL A 14 7.23 -6.51 7.48
N VAL A 15 7.70 -5.55 6.70
CA VAL A 15 7.76 -4.12 7.07
C VAL A 15 6.56 -3.40 6.48
N GLY A 16 5.58 -3.12 7.32
CA GLY A 16 4.32 -2.46 6.98
C GLY A 16 3.10 -3.37 7.10
N GLY A 17 2.16 -2.97 7.96
CA GLY A 17 0.92 -3.67 8.28
C GLY A 17 -0.27 -3.23 7.43
N GLY A 18 -0.04 -2.85 6.17
CA GLY A 18 -1.10 -2.61 5.19
C GLY A 18 -1.62 -3.91 4.55
N PRO A 19 -2.62 -3.82 3.65
CA PRO A 19 -3.24 -5.00 3.03
C PRO A 19 -2.24 -5.97 2.39
N ALA A 20 -1.23 -5.45 1.67
CA ALA A 20 -0.20 -6.26 1.01
C ALA A 20 0.66 -7.02 2.03
N GLY A 21 1.17 -6.30 3.06
CA GLY A 21 2.02 -6.89 4.08
C GLY A 21 1.27 -7.93 4.93
N MET A 22 0.06 -7.60 5.37
CA MET A 22 -0.78 -8.56 6.10
C MET A 22 -1.06 -9.82 5.28
N THR A 23 -1.29 -9.68 3.98
CA THR A 23 -1.54 -10.86 3.14
C THR A 23 -0.27 -11.68 2.95
N ALA A 24 0.90 -11.05 2.74
CA ALA A 24 2.16 -11.78 2.68
C ALA A 24 2.40 -12.56 3.98
N ALA A 25 2.22 -11.92 5.14
CA ALA A 25 2.33 -12.56 6.45
C ALA A 25 1.32 -13.70 6.64
N MET A 26 0.08 -13.54 6.18
CA MET A 26 -0.94 -14.58 6.24
C MET A 26 -0.48 -15.86 5.54
N TYR A 27 0.10 -15.73 4.35
CA TYR A 27 0.58 -16.89 3.61
C TYR A 27 1.82 -17.50 4.25
N THR A 28 2.81 -16.69 4.66
CA THR A 28 4.03 -17.23 5.28
C THR A 28 3.74 -17.91 6.62
N THR A 29 2.95 -17.30 7.50
CA THR A 29 2.57 -17.91 8.80
C THR A 29 1.80 -19.21 8.60
N ARG A 30 0.78 -19.23 7.72
CA ARG A 30 -0.02 -20.44 7.47
C ARG A 30 0.75 -21.54 6.76
N LEU A 31 1.86 -21.22 6.12
CA LEU A 31 2.79 -22.19 5.53
C LEU A 31 3.93 -22.58 6.50
N GLY A 32 3.80 -22.22 7.79
CA GLY A 32 4.65 -22.68 8.87
C GLY A 32 5.98 -21.93 8.99
N HIS A 33 6.00 -20.64 8.64
CA HIS A 33 7.16 -19.78 8.88
C HIS A 33 6.95 -18.91 10.12
N GLU A 34 8.00 -18.79 10.94
CA GLU A 34 8.04 -17.78 11.99
C GLU A 34 8.02 -16.38 11.37
N THR A 35 6.87 -15.74 11.43
CA THR A 35 6.61 -14.47 10.72
C THR A 35 6.25 -13.35 11.68
N ALA A 36 6.89 -12.19 11.52
CA ALA A 36 6.52 -10.97 12.21
C ALA A 36 6.15 -9.85 11.23
N ILE A 37 5.20 -9.00 11.66
CA ILE A 37 4.92 -7.71 11.03
C ILE A 37 5.46 -6.59 11.91
N VAL A 38 6.33 -5.76 11.35
CA VAL A 38 6.82 -4.54 11.99
C VAL A 38 6.13 -3.35 11.33
N ASP A 39 5.26 -2.66 12.07
CA ASP A 39 4.45 -1.57 11.53
C ASP A 39 4.48 -0.33 12.41
N ARG A 40 4.85 0.80 11.83
CA ARG A 40 4.82 2.11 12.49
C ARG A 40 3.40 2.61 12.76
N GLY A 41 2.41 2.01 12.08
CA GLY A 41 1.01 2.39 12.06
C GLY A 41 0.71 3.61 11.20
N GLY A 42 -0.57 3.88 11.06
CA GLY A 42 -1.08 4.81 10.06
C GLY A 42 -1.08 4.15 8.68
N GLY A 43 -0.73 4.90 7.68
CA GLY A 43 -0.75 4.42 6.31
C GLY A 43 -2.07 4.68 5.60
N ARG A 44 -2.02 4.56 4.28
CA ARG A 44 -3.11 4.99 3.38
C ARG A 44 -4.41 4.22 3.64
N ALA A 45 -4.31 2.90 3.79
CA ALA A 45 -5.47 2.05 4.06
C ALA A 45 -6.17 2.41 5.38
N ALA A 46 -5.43 2.75 6.44
CA ALA A 46 -6.02 3.16 7.73
C ALA A 46 -6.79 4.49 7.66
N MET A 47 -6.56 5.32 6.65
CA MET A 47 -7.25 6.61 6.46
C MET A 47 -8.54 6.51 5.64
N MET A 48 -8.82 5.37 5.01
CA MET A 48 -10.06 5.16 4.27
C MET A 48 -11.25 5.26 5.22
N GLN A 49 -12.20 6.15 4.90
CA GLN A 49 -13.41 6.31 5.70
C GLN A 49 -14.34 5.11 5.49
N GLU A 50 -14.43 4.65 4.26
CA GLU A 50 -15.27 3.53 3.82
C GLU A 50 -14.52 2.78 2.71
N VAL A 51 -14.79 1.47 2.54
CA VAL A 51 -14.15 0.60 1.55
C VAL A 51 -15.18 0.17 0.51
N HIS A 52 -15.30 0.94 -0.57
CA HIS A 52 -16.38 0.74 -1.55
C HIS A 52 -16.07 -0.30 -2.63
N ASN A 53 -14.80 -0.54 -2.95
CA ASN A 53 -14.39 -1.30 -4.13
C ASN A 53 -13.69 -2.63 -3.82
N LEU A 54 -13.97 -3.21 -2.64
CA LEU A 54 -13.42 -4.51 -2.24
C LEU A 54 -14.53 -5.55 -2.09
N LEU A 55 -14.54 -6.52 -3.00
CA LEU A 55 -15.53 -7.59 -3.00
C LEU A 55 -15.48 -8.39 -1.68
N GLY A 56 -16.65 -8.60 -1.07
CA GLY A 56 -16.79 -9.34 0.18
C GLY A 56 -16.65 -8.49 1.44
N VAL A 57 -16.29 -7.20 1.31
CA VAL A 57 -16.28 -6.22 2.40
C VAL A 57 -17.53 -5.36 2.28
N LYS A 58 -18.18 -5.04 3.41
CA LYS A 58 -19.35 -4.16 3.41
C LYS A 58 -18.91 -2.72 3.15
N GLU A 59 -19.69 -1.97 2.40
CA GLU A 59 -19.36 -0.59 1.99
C GLU A 59 -19.10 0.36 3.16
N GLU A 60 -19.83 0.20 4.25
CA GLU A 60 -19.65 1.02 5.46
C GLU A 60 -18.43 0.65 6.31
N THR A 61 -17.67 -0.39 5.91
CA THR A 61 -16.45 -0.79 6.63
C THR A 61 -15.36 0.25 6.44
N SER A 62 -14.86 0.80 7.53
CA SER A 62 -13.70 1.70 7.48
C SER A 62 -12.40 0.94 7.19
N GLY A 63 -11.39 1.63 6.67
CA GLY A 63 -10.07 1.05 6.48
C GLY A 63 -9.43 0.58 7.78
N ALA A 64 -9.66 1.29 8.89
CA ALA A 64 -9.18 0.89 10.20
C ALA A 64 -9.83 -0.42 10.70
N GLU A 65 -11.15 -0.57 10.48
CA GLU A 65 -11.88 -1.80 10.80
C GLU A 65 -11.43 -2.98 9.92
N PHE A 66 -11.27 -2.75 8.61
CA PHE A 66 -10.75 -3.74 7.68
C PHE A 66 -9.36 -4.26 8.11
N LEU A 67 -8.43 -3.35 8.46
CA LEU A 67 -7.10 -3.73 8.96
C LEU A 67 -7.17 -4.41 10.32
N GLY A 68 -8.11 -4.02 11.18
CA GLY A 68 -8.37 -4.67 12.48
C GLY A 68 -8.75 -6.13 12.34
N ILE A 69 -9.70 -6.42 11.44
CA ILE A 69 -10.10 -7.80 11.11
C ILE A 69 -8.91 -8.63 10.59
N GLY A 70 -8.14 -8.05 9.66
CA GLY A 70 -6.95 -8.71 9.13
C GLY A 70 -5.91 -9.02 10.21
N ARG A 71 -5.72 -8.10 11.15
CA ARG A 71 -4.81 -8.30 12.28
C ARG A 71 -5.30 -9.42 13.21
N GLU A 72 -6.57 -9.43 13.60
CA GLU A 72 -7.15 -10.49 14.44
C GLU A 72 -6.99 -11.88 13.79
N GLN A 73 -7.19 -11.98 12.48
CA GLN A 73 -6.97 -13.22 11.74
C GLN A 73 -5.50 -13.69 11.80
N LEU A 74 -4.57 -12.77 11.64
CA LEU A 74 -3.13 -13.08 11.66
C LEU A 74 -2.65 -13.49 13.06
N GLU A 75 -3.07 -12.76 14.10
CA GLU A 75 -2.75 -13.09 15.48
C GLU A 75 -3.28 -14.48 15.86
N ALA A 76 -4.46 -14.87 15.35
CA ALA A 76 -5.02 -16.22 15.55
C ALA A 76 -4.18 -17.33 14.90
N TYR A 77 -3.38 -17.02 13.88
CA TYR A 77 -2.43 -17.96 13.28
C TYR A 77 -1.00 -17.87 13.86
N GLY A 78 -0.78 -16.99 14.84
CA GLY A 78 0.51 -16.87 15.52
C GLY A 78 1.46 -15.84 14.89
N THR A 79 1.01 -15.00 13.94
CA THR A 79 1.82 -13.88 13.44
C THR A 79 2.08 -12.87 14.56
N GLU A 80 3.33 -12.51 14.82
CA GLU A 80 3.67 -11.47 15.78
C GLU A 80 3.57 -10.07 15.15
N PHE A 81 2.98 -9.13 15.93
CA PHE A 81 2.87 -7.72 15.53
C PHE A 81 3.70 -6.82 16.43
N HIS A 82 4.64 -6.11 15.85
CA HIS A 82 5.46 -5.12 16.53
C HIS A 82 5.08 -3.72 16.10
N ARG A 83 4.62 -2.91 17.07
CA ARG A 83 4.40 -1.49 16.86
C ARG A 83 5.74 -0.76 16.93
N ASP A 84 6.42 -0.68 15.79
CA ASP A 84 7.75 -0.10 15.66
C ASP A 84 7.96 0.52 14.27
N LYS A 85 8.94 1.40 14.17
CA LYS A 85 9.39 1.99 12.90
C LYS A 85 10.77 1.46 12.58
N VAL A 86 10.89 0.68 11.50
CA VAL A 86 12.20 0.33 10.94
C VAL A 86 12.84 1.58 10.38
N GLU A 87 14.01 1.93 10.88
CA GLU A 87 14.75 3.14 10.52
C GLU A 87 15.88 2.88 9.53
N SER A 88 16.48 1.69 9.60
CA SER A 88 17.53 1.27 8.69
C SER A 88 17.58 -0.24 8.56
N CYS A 89 18.26 -0.72 7.53
CA CYS A 89 18.44 -2.14 7.28
C CYS A 89 19.83 -2.43 6.69
N SER A 90 20.31 -3.65 6.91
CA SER A 90 21.58 -4.11 6.37
C SER A 90 21.58 -5.62 6.17
N ARG A 91 22.49 -6.11 5.36
CA ARG A 91 22.69 -7.54 5.16
C ARG A 91 24.01 -8.00 5.78
N SER A 92 23.94 -9.06 6.55
CA SER A 92 25.13 -9.69 7.14
C SER A 92 25.92 -10.47 6.09
N ALA A 93 27.16 -10.81 6.41
CA ALA A 93 27.98 -11.68 5.57
C ALA A 93 27.41 -13.10 5.43
N SER A 94 26.56 -13.54 6.35
CA SER A 94 25.86 -14.84 6.29
C SER A 94 24.60 -14.81 5.42
N GLY A 95 24.19 -13.62 4.92
CA GLY A 95 22.98 -13.46 4.10
C GLY A 95 21.74 -13.01 4.89
N THR A 96 21.74 -13.14 6.22
CA THR A 96 20.65 -12.68 7.10
C THR A 96 20.46 -11.17 6.99
N ILE A 97 19.22 -10.73 6.91
CA ILE A 97 18.86 -9.31 6.84
C ILE A 97 18.57 -8.81 8.25
N GLN A 98 19.20 -7.71 8.62
CA GLN A 98 18.99 -7.03 9.90
C GLN A 98 18.21 -5.73 9.68
N LEU A 99 17.19 -5.53 10.48
CA LEU A 99 16.31 -4.36 10.47
C LEU A 99 16.41 -3.67 11.83
N ALA A 100 16.93 -2.45 11.84
CA ALA A 100 17.01 -1.64 13.05
C ALA A 100 15.73 -0.81 13.19
N GLY A 101 14.89 -1.19 14.14
CA GLY A 101 13.73 -0.41 14.55
C GLY A 101 14.07 0.62 15.63
N THR A 102 13.11 1.50 15.93
CA THR A 102 13.23 2.48 17.04
C THR A 102 13.31 1.76 18.40
N ASN A 103 12.59 0.64 18.55
CA ASN A 103 12.44 -0.06 19.84
C ASN A 103 13.19 -1.39 19.90
N ALA A 104 13.38 -2.07 18.76
CA ALA A 104 14.04 -3.38 18.69
C ALA A 104 14.85 -3.54 17.40
N THR A 105 15.72 -4.55 17.39
CA THR A 105 16.37 -5.04 16.18
C THR A 105 15.74 -6.37 15.78
N TYR A 106 15.43 -6.50 14.50
CA TYR A 106 14.84 -7.71 13.92
C TYR A 106 15.82 -8.32 12.94
N THR A 107 15.90 -9.64 12.91
CA THR A 107 16.68 -10.37 11.91
C THR A 107 15.81 -11.37 11.18
N ALA A 108 16.01 -11.53 9.88
CA ALA A 108 15.22 -12.42 9.06
C ALA A 108 16.01 -13.03 7.90
N ASP A 109 15.57 -14.20 7.44
CA ASP A 109 16.10 -14.83 6.23
C ASP A 109 15.44 -14.22 4.98
N ALA A 110 14.16 -13.83 5.08
CA ALA A 110 13.45 -13.07 4.06
C ALA A 110 12.76 -11.84 4.64
N VAL A 111 12.75 -10.73 3.87
CA VAL A 111 12.09 -9.48 4.23
C VAL A 111 11.10 -9.09 3.15
N VAL A 112 9.90 -8.70 3.55
CA VAL A 112 8.87 -8.14 2.67
C VAL A 112 8.72 -6.64 2.96
N LEU A 113 9.07 -5.80 2.02
CA LEU A 113 8.85 -4.36 2.07
C LEU A 113 7.42 -4.06 1.58
N ALA A 114 6.52 -3.73 2.51
CA ALA A 114 5.12 -3.36 2.25
C ALA A 114 4.87 -1.92 2.70
N THR A 115 5.83 -1.04 2.42
CA THR A 115 5.95 0.31 2.97
C THR A 115 5.03 1.34 2.32
N GLY A 116 4.44 1.01 1.17
CA GLY A 116 3.50 1.84 0.43
C GLY A 116 4.08 3.17 -0.06
N PHE A 117 3.20 4.16 -0.23
CA PHE A 117 3.56 5.54 -0.59
C PHE A 117 2.77 6.56 0.24
N SER A 118 3.10 7.83 0.08
CA SER A 118 2.37 8.97 0.64
C SER A 118 1.87 9.86 -0.50
N ASP A 119 0.57 10.18 -0.53
CA ASP A 119 0.03 11.16 -1.48
C ASP A 119 0.65 12.54 -1.20
N ILE A 120 1.09 13.23 -2.25
CA ILE A 120 1.49 14.63 -2.16
C ILE A 120 0.23 15.46 -1.94
N ARG A 121 0.22 16.18 -0.82
CA ARG A 121 -0.95 16.97 -0.40
C ARG A 121 -0.83 18.39 -0.92
N PRO A 122 -1.91 18.97 -1.42
CA PRO A 122 -1.94 20.39 -1.70
C PRO A 122 -1.78 21.21 -0.40
N ASP A 123 -1.20 22.40 -0.49
CA ASP A 123 -1.11 23.31 0.65
C ASP A 123 -2.48 23.82 1.11
N PRO A 124 -2.68 24.18 2.40
CA PRO A 124 -3.92 24.72 2.92
C PRO A 124 -4.38 26.00 2.19
N PRO A 125 -5.69 26.28 2.22
CA PRO A 125 -6.76 25.54 2.88
C PRO A 125 -7.20 24.33 2.09
N LEU A 126 -7.48 23.22 2.79
CA LEU A 126 -7.87 21.95 2.19
C LEU A 126 -9.24 21.48 2.69
N PRO A 127 -10.08 20.89 1.84
CA PRO A 127 -11.17 20.03 2.28
C PRO A 127 -10.64 18.83 3.09
N ARG A 128 -11.53 18.19 3.86
CA ARG A 128 -11.19 16.97 4.60
C ARG A 128 -11.02 15.80 3.67
N THR A 129 -9.94 15.05 3.83
CA THR A 129 -9.75 13.76 3.13
C THR A 129 -10.94 12.83 3.41
N GLY A 130 -11.52 12.26 2.35
CA GLY A 130 -12.71 11.40 2.38
C GLY A 130 -14.03 12.16 2.57
N ARG A 131 -14.00 13.51 2.67
CA ARG A 131 -15.21 14.35 2.79
C ARG A 131 -15.13 15.62 1.96
N GLY A 132 -14.60 15.50 0.76
CA GLY A 132 -14.44 16.60 -0.18
C GLY A 132 -13.07 16.65 -0.83
N LEU A 133 -12.06 15.97 -0.29
CA LEU A 133 -10.75 15.79 -0.91
C LEU A 133 -10.43 14.31 -1.03
N HIS A 134 -10.17 13.84 -2.24
CA HIS A 134 -9.90 12.46 -2.59
C HIS A 134 -8.61 12.37 -3.40
N TYR A 135 -8.00 11.18 -3.46
CA TYR A 135 -6.72 10.94 -4.14
C TYR A 135 -6.80 9.80 -5.15
N CYS A 136 -7.95 9.15 -5.29
CA CYS A 136 -8.12 7.96 -6.10
C CYS A 136 -9.42 8.03 -6.91
N LEU A 137 -9.31 8.29 -8.21
CA LEU A 137 -10.44 8.28 -9.12
C LEU A 137 -11.22 6.95 -9.08
N HIS A 138 -10.52 5.83 -9.23
CA HIS A 138 -11.14 4.49 -9.31
C HIS A 138 -11.79 4.04 -8.01
N CYS A 139 -11.43 4.69 -6.87
CA CYS A 139 -12.05 4.42 -5.58
C CYS A 139 -13.36 5.19 -5.43
N ASP A 140 -13.37 6.48 -5.79
CA ASP A 140 -14.34 7.43 -5.26
C ASP A 140 -15.16 8.15 -6.34
N ALA A 141 -14.83 8.02 -7.65
CA ALA A 141 -15.55 8.75 -8.72
C ALA A 141 -17.07 8.46 -8.71
N HIS A 142 -17.46 7.24 -8.38
CA HIS A 142 -18.88 6.85 -8.31
C HIS A 142 -19.69 7.65 -7.29
N MET A 143 -19.04 8.18 -6.25
CA MET A 143 -19.69 9.03 -5.23
C MET A 143 -20.12 10.40 -5.78
N PHE A 144 -19.56 10.80 -6.93
CA PHE A 144 -19.74 12.11 -7.53
C PHE A 144 -20.62 12.10 -8.78
N VAL A 145 -21.38 11.02 -9.01
CA VAL A 145 -22.33 10.96 -10.12
C VAL A 145 -23.34 12.11 -10.00
N ASP A 146 -23.45 12.92 -11.08
CA ASP A 146 -24.35 14.07 -11.15
C ASP A 146 -24.08 15.13 -10.04
N LYS A 147 -22.81 15.36 -9.73
CA LYS A 147 -22.36 16.35 -8.74
C LYS A 147 -21.29 17.25 -9.33
N SER A 148 -21.24 18.50 -8.89
CA SER A 148 -20.17 19.43 -9.18
C SER A 148 -18.88 19.00 -8.45
N VAL A 149 -17.79 18.84 -9.23
CA VAL A 149 -16.49 18.34 -8.74
C VAL A 149 -15.35 19.20 -9.24
N TYR A 150 -14.26 19.16 -8.48
CA TYR A 150 -12.99 19.74 -8.91
C TYR A 150 -11.90 18.67 -9.02
N VAL A 151 -10.91 18.93 -9.86
CA VAL A 151 -9.63 18.22 -9.86
C VAL A 151 -8.52 19.22 -9.63
N MET A 152 -7.66 18.99 -8.62
CA MET A 152 -6.52 19.87 -8.31
C MET A 152 -5.23 19.26 -8.86
N GLY A 153 -4.45 20.05 -9.57
CA GLY A 153 -3.13 19.71 -10.10
C GLY A 153 -2.84 20.45 -11.39
N HIS A 154 -1.60 20.38 -11.82
CA HIS A 154 -1.08 21.13 -12.95
C HIS A 154 -0.38 20.28 -14.00
N ALA A 155 -0.30 18.95 -13.78
CA ALA A 155 0.36 17.99 -14.66
C ALA A 155 -0.64 17.13 -15.44
N GLU A 156 -0.13 16.34 -16.40
CA GLU A 156 -0.89 15.42 -17.26
C GLU A 156 -1.92 14.59 -16.50
N SER A 157 -1.57 14.07 -15.34
CA SER A 157 -2.47 13.24 -14.52
C SER A 157 -3.72 13.99 -14.07
N ALA A 158 -3.59 15.27 -13.73
CA ALA A 158 -4.72 16.10 -13.30
C ALA A 158 -5.68 16.37 -14.48
N ALA A 159 -5.13 16.74 -15.62
CA ALA A 159 -5.90 16.98 -16.84
C ALA A 159 -6.68 15.73 -17.29
N HIS A 160 -6.02 14.57 -17.31
CA HIS A 160 -6.67 13.31 -17.67
C HIS A 160 -7.75 12.88 -16.66
N VAL A 161 -7.50 13.08 -15.35
CA VAL A 161 -8.52 12.79 -14.32
C VAL A 161 -9.72 13.71 -14.48
N ALA A 162 -9.53 15.00 -14.76
CA ALA A 162 -10.63 15.93 -15.04
C ALA A 162 -11.46 15.47 -16.23
N ALA A 163 -10.82 15.08 -17.33
CA ALA A 163 -11.52 14.56 -18.52
C ALA A 163 -12.25 13.23 -18.23
N LEU A 164 -11.64 12.32 -17.44
CA LEU A 164 -12.28 11.07 -17.05
C LEU A 164 -13.51 11.29 -16.16
N MET A 165 -13.52 12.33 -15.34
CA MET A 165 -14.68 12.66 -14.50
C MET A 165 -15.92 12.99 -15.31
N LEU A 166 -15.81 13.41 -16.56
CA LEU A 166 -16.95 13.62 -17.47
C LEU A 166 -17.78 12.35 -17.77
N ASN A 167 -17.26 11.17 -17.40
CA ASN A 167 -18.06 9.93 -17.42
C ASN A 167 -19.04 9.83 -16.26
N PHE A 168 -18.93 10.71 -15.25
CA PHE A 168 -19.70 10.67 -14.01
C PHE A 168 -20.54 11.92 -13.81
N THR A 169 -20.09 13.08 -14.29
CA THR A 169 -20.75 14.36 -14.18
C THR A 169 -20.32 15.30 -15.31
N ASP A 170 -21.15 16.26 -15.69
CA ASP A 170 -20.85 17.34 -16.65
C ASP A 170 -20.37 18.63 -15.98
N GLU A 171 -20.26 18.66 -14.64
CA GLU A 171 -19.81 19.80 -13.84
C GLU A 171 -18.41 19.53 -13.27
N VAL A 172 -17.36 19.76 -14.08
CA VAL A 172 -15.95 19.49 -13.74
C VAL A 172 -15.10 20.72 -13.92
N ASP A 173 -14.42 21.16 -12.84
CA ASP A 173 -13.41 22.21 -12.89
C ASP A 173 -12.00 21.62 -12.64
N LEU A 174 -10.99 22.10 -13.38
CA LEU A 174 -9.58 21.77 -13.17
C LEU A 174 -8.87 22.97 -12.52
N LEU A 175 -8.41 22.79 -11.27
CA LEU A 175 -7.78 23.84 -10.46
C LEU A 175 -6.27 23.71 -10.47
N THR A 176 -5.56 24.63 -11.14
CA THR A 176 -4.09 24.65 -11.15
C THR A 176 -3.50 25.36 -9.92
N ARG A 177 -4.30 26.19 -9.24
CA ARG A 177 -3.93 26.90 -8.03
C ARG A 177 -2.70 27.81 -8.17
N GLY A 178 -2.56 28.45 -9.33
CA GLY A 178 -1.43 29.32 -9.62
C GLY A 178 -0.16 28.60 -10.06
N ASP A 179 -0.12 27.26 -9.99
CA ASP A 179 1.01 26.49 -10.47
C ASP A 179 1.12 26.58 -12.01
N PRO A 180 2.34 26.64 -12.57
CA PRO A 180 2.54 26.55 -14.01
C PRO A 180 2.04 25.23 -14.57
N ILE A 181 1.33 25.29 -15.70
CA ILE A 181 0.85 24.14 -16.42
C ILE A 181 2.05 23.27 -16.89
N ASP A 182 2.00 21.97 -16.60
CA ASP A 182 2.98 20.95 -16.98
C ASP A 182 2.29 19.76 -17.67
N TRP A 183 1.47 20.06 -18.69
CA TRP A 183 0.90 19.08 -19.62
C TRP A 183 1.19 19.48 -21.06
N SER A 184 1.04 18.52 -21.97
CA SER A 184 1.35 18.67 -23.39
C SER A 184 0.33 19.55 -24.13
N ASP A 185 0.72 20.07 -25.29
CA ASP A 185 -0.20 20.79 -26.20
C ASP A 185 -1.40 19.93 -26.61
N GLU A 186 -1.21 18.61 -26.77
CA GLU A 186 -2.28 17.64 -27.09
C GLU A 186 -3.30 17.55 -25.95
N THR A 187 -2.82 17.54 -24.71
CA THR A 187 -3.68 17.55 -23.51
C THR A 187 -4.41 18.87 -23.37
N ASP A 188 -3.77 19.98 -23.71
CA ASP A 188 -4.42 21.29 -23.69
C ASP A 188 -5.54 21.38 -24.73
N GLU A 189 -5.31 20.90 -25.97
CA GLU A 189 -6.32 20.79 -27.01
C GLU A 189 -7.49 19.87 -26.54
N MET A 190 -7.19 18.76 -25.89
CA MET A 190 -8.21 17.88 -25.32
C MET A 190 -9.06 18.62 -24.29
N LEU A 191 -8.47 19.34 -23.35
CA LEU A 191 -9.22 20.11 -22.35
C LEU A 191 -10.11 21.17 -22.98
N GLN A 192 -9.58 21.93 -23.95
CA GLN A 192 -10.35 22.95 -24.68
C GLN A 192 -11.52 22.35 -25.50
N GLY A 193 -11.43 21.08 -25.89
CA GLY A 193 -12.47 20.35 -26.60
C GLY A 193 -13.59 19.80 -25.72
N HIS A 194 -13.46 19.92 -24.39
CA HIS A 194 -14.40 19.36 -23.41
C HIS A 194 -14.98 20.46 -22.51
N PRO A 195 -16.15 20.24 -21.88
CA PRO A 195 -16.76 21.20 -20.95
C PRO A 195 -16.07 21.17 -19.59
N ILE A 196 -14.78 21.57 -19.55
CA ILE A 196 -13.98 21.66 -18.35
C ILE A 196 -13.46 23.08 -18.22
N ASP A 197 -13.80 23.74 -17.11
CA ASP A 197 -13.24 25.04 -16.77
C ASP A 197 -11.85 24.85 -16.12
N VAL A 198 -10.81 25.45 -16.72
CA VAL A 198 -9.47 25.50 -16.12
C VAL A 198 -9.34 26.79 -15.32
N ILE A 199 -9.23 26.65 -13.99
CA ILE A 199 -9.17 27.74 -13.04
C ILE A 199 -7.75 27.87 -12.50
N HIS A 200 -7.16 29.06 -12.67
CA HIS A 200 -5.77 29.33 -12.28
C HIS A 200 -5.65 29.98 -10.90
N GLU A 201 -6.70 30.61 -10.42
CA GLU A 201 -6.75 31.30 -9.13
C GLU A 201 -6.50 30.29 -8.00
N ASP A 202 -5.73 30.74 -6.99
CA ASP A 202 -5.49 29.92 -5.81
C ASP A 202 -6.74 29.81 -4.90
N VAL A 203 -6.86 28.70 -4.19
CA VAL A 203 -7.93 28.46 -3.23
C VAL A 203 -7.55 29.12 -1.90
N THR A 204 -8.35 30.10 -1.47
CA THR A 204 -8.11 30.90 -0.25
C THR A 204 -9.02 30.51 0.93
N GLY A 205 -10.10 29.76 0.67
CA GLY A 205 -11.04 29.37 1.70
C GLY A 205 -11.79 28.07 1.38
N VAL A 206 -12.27 27.41 2.43
CA VAL A 206 -13.06 26.19 2.38
C VAL A 206 -14.27 26.31 3.28
N GLN A 207 -15.46 26.08 2.74
CA GLN A 207 -16.69 25.99 3.52
C GLN A 207 -17.22 24.56 3.51
N ASN A 208 -17.52 24.02 4.69
CA ASN A 208 -18.14 22.71 4.84
C ASN A 208 -19.64 22.87 5.13
N GLY A 209 -20.43 21.91 4.63
CA GLY A 209 -21.83 21.77 4.96
C GLY A 209 -22.05 21.23 6.38
N GLU A 210 -23.30 21.21 6.82
CA GLU A 210 -23.71 20.68 8.13
C GLU A 210 -23.40 19.17 8.27
N ASP A 211 -23.38 18.46 7.15
CA ASP A 211 -23.00 17.03 7.06
C ASP A 211 -21.48 16.78 7.16
N GLY A 212 -20.69 17.85 7.25
CA GLY A 212 -19.24 17.83 7.33
C GLY A 212 -18.52 17.58 5.99
N TRP A 213 -19.27 17.48 4.88
CA TRP A 213 -18.72 17.44 3.53
C TRP A 213 -18.39 18.82 3.01
N LEU A 214 -17.58 18.88 1.94
CA LEU A 214 -17.32 20.13 1.23
C LEU A 214 -18.64 20.71 0.71
N LYS A 215 -18.78 22.03 0.84
CA LYS A 215 -19.86 22.82 0.26
C LYS A 215 -19.34 23.74 -0.84
N SER A 216 -18.28 24.48 -0.58
CA SER A 216 -17.70 25.42 -1.54
C SER A 216 -16.22 25.70 -1.28
N LEU A 217 -15.54 26.16 -2.33
CA LEU A 217 -14.20 26.74 -2.28
C LEU A 217 -14.28 28.22 -2.56
N GLU A 218 -13.43 29.00 -1.87
CA GLU A 218 -13.24 30.43 -2.10
C GLU A 218 -11.90 30.65 -2.83
N PHE A 219 -11.90 31.51 -3.83
CA PHE A 219 -10.74 31.78 -4.69
C PHE A 219 -10.13 33.15 -4.44
N GLU A 220 -8.90 33.36 -4.86
CA GLU A 220 -8.13 34.60 -4.64
C GLU A 220 -8.81 35.83 -5.27
N ASP A 221 -9.50 35.68 -6.39
CA ASP A 221 -10.28 36.73 -7.06
C ASP A 221 -11.59 37.10 -6.33
N GLY A 222 -11.92 36.38 -5.25
CA GLY A 222 -13.15 36.50 -4.47
C GLY A 222 -14.31 35.68 -4.99
N ALA A 223 -14.14 34.87 -6.04
CA ALA A 223 -15.16 33.95 -6.48
C ALA A 223 -15.40 32.84 -5.44
N VAL A 224 -16.64 32.35 -5.38
CA VAL A 224 -17.04 31.20 -4.55
C VAL A 224 -17.71 30.21 -5.49
N ARG A 225 -17.20 28.95 -5.52
CA ARG A 225 -17.82 27.88 -6.32
C ARG A 225 -18.23 26.74 -5.40
N GLU A 226 -19.40 26.18 -5.66
CA GLU A 226 -19.93 25.05 -4.91
C GLU A 226 -19.44 23.74 -5.52
N TYR A 227 -18.90 22.84 -4.68
CA TYR A 227 -18.47 21.51 -5.07
C TYR A 227 -18.89 20.50 -4.00
N ARG A 228 -19.27 19.31 -4.44
CA ARG A 228 -19.46 18.18 -3.51
C ARG A 228 -18.12 17.62 -3.02
N GLY A 229 -17.12 17.69 -3.84
CA GLY A 229 -15.75 17.26 -3.56
C GLY A 229 -14.91 17.22 -4.81
N GLY A 230 -13.75 16.60 -4.74
CA GLY A 230 -12.84 16.48 -5.87
C GLY A 230 -11.58 15.70 -5.56
N PHE A 231 -10.65 15.71 -6.51
CA PHE A 231 -9.44 14.89 -6.49
C PHE A 231 -8.19 15.76 -6.50
N ALA A 232 -7.22 15.45 -5.63
CA ALA A 232 -5.88 16.04 -5.66
C ALA A 232 -4.92 15.12 -6.40
N MET A 233 -4.35 15.61 -7.50
CA MET A 233 -3.52 14.87 -8.44
C MET A 233 -2.10 15.44 -8.52
N TYR A 234 -1.46 15.60 -7.35
CA TYR A 234 -0.08 16.11 -7.24
C TYR A 234 0.98 15.01 -7.28
N GLY A 235 0.56 13.74 -7.37
CA GLY A 235 1.45 12.59 -7.37
C GLY A 235 1.63 11.97 -5.99
N ALA A 236 2.66 11.14 -5.86
CA ALA A 236 2.96 10.37 -4.67
C ALA A 236 4.46 10.23 -4.42
N GLU A 237 4.85 10.10 -3.16
CA GLU A 237 6.21 9.79 -2.74
C GLU A 237 6.28 8.34 -2.25
N TYR A 238 7.04 7.51 -2.93
CA TYR A 238 7.22 6.11 -2.57
C TYR A 238 8.12 5.95 -1.33
N ASN A 239 7.70 5.15 -0.36
CA ASN A 239 8.48 4.86 0.85
C ASN A 239 9.56 3.80 0.55
N ASN A 240 10.54 4.13 -0.29
CA ASN A 240 11.56 3.24 -0.81
C ASN A 240 12.91 3.31 -0.09
N GLY A 241 13.02 4.02 1.02
CA GLY A 241 14.29 4.24 1.73
C GLY A 241 15.00 2.94 2.11
N LEU A 242 14.27 1.99 2.71
CA LEU A 242 14.83 0.69 3.09
C LEU A 242 15.26 -0.15 1.88
N ALA A 243 14.51 -0.09 0.78
CA ALA A 243 14.89 -0.77 -0.46
C ALA A 243 16.21 -0.22 -1.02
N ARG A 244 16.40 1.10 -0.99
CA ARG A 244 17.65 1.74 -1.40
C ARG A 244 18.83 1.34 -0.51
N GLU A 245 18.64 1.27 0.80
CA GLU A 245 19.69 0.83 1.74
C GLU A 245 20.10 -0.62 1.50
N LEU A 246 19.15 -1.49 1.14
CA LEU A 246 19.43 -2.89 0.79
C LEU A 246 20.04 -3.04 -0.62
N GLY A 247 20.05 -1.97 -1.43
CA GLY A 247 20.59 -1.98 -2.79
C GLY A 247 19.60 -2.49 -3.85
N CYS A 248 18.30 -2.48 -3.56
CA CYS A 248 17.27 -2.83 -4.54
C CYS A 248 17.21 -1.81 -5.69
N GLU A 249 16.90 -2.28 -6.89
CA GLU A 249 16.65 -1.42 -8.05
C GLU A 249 15.33 -0.65 -7.86
N ILE A 250 15.39 0.63 -8.27
CA ILE A 250 14.28 1.57 -8.12
C ILE A 250 13.96 2.16 -9.49
N ASN A 251 12.69 2.13 -9.88
CA ASN A 251 12.23 2.71 -11.12
C ASN A 251 12.35 4.25 -11.15
N ALA A 252 12.25 4.83 -12.33
CA ALA A 252 12.37 6.28 -12.52
C ALA A 252 11.30 7.10 -11.76
N ASP A 253 10.12 6.50 -11.52
CA ASP A 253 9.04 7.10 -10.75
C ASP A 253 9.23 6.97 -9.22
N GLY A 254 10.25 6.23 -8.77
CA GLY A 254 10.55 5.98 -7.37
C GLY A 254 9.95 4.68 -6.80
N SER A 255 9.15 3.95 -7.57
CA SER A 255 8.65 2.62 -7.14
C SER A 255 9.78 1.60 -7.09
N ILE A 256 9.65 0.59 -6.20
CA ILE A 256 10.63 -0.50 -6.08
C ILE A 256 10.42 -1.46 -7.24
N GLU A 257 11.48 -1.74 -8.02
CA GLU A 257 11.40 -2.70 -9.11
C GLU A 257 11.23 -4.13 -8.58
N VAL A 258 10.27 -4.85 -9.13
CA VAL A 258 9.96 -6.23 -8.75
C VAL A 258 9.52 -7.06 -9.94
N ASP A 259 9.70 -8.37 -9.82
CA ASP A 259 9.15 -9.35 -10.76
C ASP A 259 7.66 -9.68 -10.47
N GLY A 260 7.09 -10.61 -11.23
CA GLY A 260 5.70 -11.05 -11.07
C GLY A 260 5.37 -11.74 -9.74
N HIS A 261 6.37 -12.07 -8.93
CA HIS A 261 6.25 -12.67 -7.59
C HIS A 261 6.57 -11.69 -6.45
N GLY A 262 6.93 -10.46 -6.77
CA GLY A 262 7.33 -9.45 -5.80
C GLY A 262 8.81 -9.53 -5.39
N ARG A 263 9.64 -10.31 -6.09
CA ARG A 263 11.08 -10.38 -5.84
C ARG A 263 11.74 -9.09 -6.32
N THR A 264 12.59 -8.51 -5.49
CA THR A 264 13.44 -7.39 -5.88
C THR A 264 14.73 -7.89 -6.55
N SER A 265 15.60 -6.97 -6.94
CA SER A 265 16.94 -7.31 -7.44
C SER A 265 17.89 -7.90 -6.37
N VAL A 266 17.43 -7.97 -5.11
CA VAL A 266 18.23 -8.47 -3.97
C VAL A 266 17.60 -9.73 -3.41
N ASP A 267 18.35 -10.84 -3.40
CA ASP A 267 17.90 -12.13 -2.91
C ASP A 267 17.34 -12.03 -1.47
N GLY A 268 16.20 -12.70 -1.21
CA GLY A 268 15.54 -12.69 0.09
C GLY A 268 14.82 -11.38 0.42
N VAL A 269 14.84 -10.37 -0.48
CA VAL A 269 14.11 -9.12 -0.33
C VAL A 269 12.98 -9.05 -1.33
N TYR A 270 11.77 -8.91 -0.82
CA TYR A 270 10.53 -8.75 -1.58
C TYR A 270 9.95 -7.36 -1.37
N ALA A 271 9.19 -6.88 -2.35
CA ALA A 271 8.38 -5.68 -2.19
C ALA A 271 6.98 -5.91 -2.75
N VAL A 272 5.94 -5.41 -2.05
CA VAL A 272 4.54 -5.64 -2.39
C VAL A 272 3.67 -4.43 -2.06
N GLY A 273 2.55 -4.30 -2.76
CA GLY A 273 1.60 -3.22 -2.58
C GLY A 273 2.07 -1.91 -3.19
N ASP A 274 1.58 -0.83 -2.66
CA ASP A 274 1.69 0.51 -3.26
C ASP A 274 3.13 1.08 -3.32
N CYS A 275 4.14 0.39 -2.80
CA CYS A 275 5.55 0.75 -3.02
C CYS A 275 6.14 0.18 -4.32
N THR A 276 5.37 -0.62 -5.06
CA THR A 276 5.77 -1.28 -6.32
C THR A 276 4.97 -0.72 -7.51
N PRO A 277 5.42 -0.95 -8.76
CA PRO A 277 4.69 -0.48 -9.95
C PRO A 277 3.28 -1.07 -10.06
N GLY A 278 2.35 -0.29 -10.60
CA GLY A 278 1.02 -0.77 -10.95
C GLY A 278 -0.11 0.13 -10.42
N HIS A 279 -1.33 -0.42 -10.45
CA HIS A 279 -2.48 0.28 -9.91
C HIS A 279 -2.58 0.09 -8.39
N ASN A 280 -2.62 1.19 -7.66
CA ASN A 280 -2.64 1.24 -6.20
C ASN A 280 -4.06 0.98 -5.66
N GLN A 281 -4.45 -0.30 -5.64
CA GLN A 281 -5.76 -0.77 -5.22
C GLN A 281 -5.62 -1.88 -4.17
N VAL A 282 -6.50 -1.89 -3.16
CA VAL A 282 -6.48 -2.92 -2.10
C VAL A 282 -6.50 -4.35 -2.67
N PRO A 283 -7.38 -4.73 -3.62
CA PRO A 283 -7.39 -6.10 -4.15
C PRO A 283 -6.09 -6.46 -4.89
N ILE A 284 -5.41 -5.49 -5.51
CA ILE A 284 -4.11 -5.73 -6.15
C ILE A 284 -3.04 -5.95 -5.09
N ALA A 285 -3.03 -5.12 -4.06
CA ALA A 285 -2.11 -5.23 -2.93
C ALA A 285 -2.24 -6.58 -2.21
N LEU A 286 -3.47 -7.07 -1.98
CA LEU A 286 -3.74 -8.40 -1.44
C LEU A 286 -3.14 -9.50 -2.36
N GLY A 287 -3.39 -9.39 -3.68
CA GLY A 287 -2.86 -10.35 -4.66
C GLY A 287 -1.34 -10.38 -4.73
N GLN A 288 -0.68 -9.22 -4.64
CA GLN A 288 0.78 -9.14 -4.59
C GLN A 288 1.34 -9.77 -3.31
N GLY A 289 0.73 -9.46 -2.16
CA GLY A 289 1.11 -10.07 -0.88
C GLY A 289 1.00 -11.60 -0.91
N ALA A 290 -0.10 -12.12 -1.45
CA ALA A 290 -0.29 -13.56 -1.60
C ALA A 290 0.80 -14.22 -2.46
N LYS A 291 1.12 -13.62 -3.62
CA LYS A 291 2.18 -14.12 -4.51
C LYS A 291 3.54 -14.17 -3.83
N ALA A 292 3.91 -13.08 -3.14
CA ALA A 292 5.19 -13.00 -2.44
C ALA A 292 5.25 -14.03 -1.29
N GLY A 293 4.20 -14.14 -0.48
CA GLY A 293 4.19 -15.11 0.62
C GLY A 293 4.28 -16.56 0.17
N ILE A 294 3.64 -16.91 -0.96
CA ILE A 294 3.76 -18.24 -1.57
C ILE A 294 5.19 -18.45 -2.10
N ASP A 295 5.76 -17.46 -2.77
CA ASP A 295 7.10 -17.58 -3.35
C ASP A 295 8.19 -17.69 -2.28
N ILE A 296 8.08 -16.93 -1.19
CA ILE A 296 8.97 -17.02 -0.01
C ILE A 296 8.99 -18.44 0.54
N HIS A 297 7.83 -19.09 0.63
CA HIS A 297 7.77 -20.47 1.10
C HIS A 297 8.62 -21.41 0.25
N PHE A 298 8.52 -21.31 -1.08
CA PHE A 298 9.35 -22.14 -1.98
C PHE A 298 10.84 -21.78 -1.94
N GLN A 299 11.20 -20.55 -1.54
CA GLN A 299 12.60 -20.14 -1.41
C GLN A 299 13.23 -20.59 -0.09
N LEU A 300 12.45 -20.64 1.00
CA LEU A 300 12.96 -20.98 2.33
C LEU A 300 12.81 -22.46 2.71
N ARG A 301 12.07 -23.25 1.94
CA ARG A 301 11.87 -24.67 2.19
C ARG A 301 12.61 -25.54 1.18
N ASP A 302 13.26 -26.58 1.68
CA ASP A 302 13.98 -27.57 0.87
C ASP A 302 13.06 -28.56 0.14
N PHE A 303 11.75 -28.48 0.36
CA PHE A 303 10.78 -29.39 -0.21
C PHE A 303 9.72 -28.67 -1.06
N PRO A 304 9.40 -29.25 -2.25
CA PRO A 304 9.99 -30.47 -2.83
C PRO A 304 11.44 -30.22 -3.23
N ARG A 305 12.30 -31.25 -3.09
CA ARG A 305 13.69 -31.18 -3.59
C ARG A 305 13.70 -31.05 -5.10
N ASP A 306 14.60 -30.22 -5.58
CA ASP A 306 14.84 -30.03 -7.01
C ASP A 306 15.20 -31.36 -7.69
N PRO A 307 14.68 -31.64 -8.90
CA PRO A 307 15.03 -32.84 -9.66
C PRO A 307 16.53 -33.03 -9.90
N ASP A 308 17.29 -31.95 -10.05
CA ASP A 308 18.73 -32.02 -10.24
C ASP A 308 19.44 -32.51 -8.96
N ILE A 309 19.00 -32.02 -7.78
CA ILE A 309 19.49 -32.47 -6.47
C ILE A 309 19.14 -33.97 -6.27
N ILE A 310 17.92 -34.39 -6.60
CA ILE A 310 17.52 -35.80 -6.53
C ILE A 310 18.38 -36.66 -7.46
N SER A 311 18.70 -36.14 -8.65
CA SER A 311 19.54 -36.86 -9.61
C SER A 311 20.99 -37.05 -9.10
N GLU A 312 21.52 -36.08 -8.35
CA GLU A 312 22.89 -36.12 -7.80
C GLU A 312 22.97 -36.91 -6.50
N GLN A 313 22.00 -36.75 -5.59
CA GLN A 313 22.04 -37.29 -4.23
C GLN A 313 21.17 -38.55 -4.04
N GLY A 314 20.38 -38.92 -5.04
CA GLY A 314 19.44 -40.02 -4.97
C GLY A 314 18.03 -39.58 -4.44
N PRO A 315 17.09 -40.57 -4.38
CA PRO A 315 15.72 -40.28 -3.90
C PRO A 315 15.70 -39.88 -2.43
N VAL A 316 14.81 -38.96 -2.10
CA VAL A 316 14.58 -38.48 -0.73
C VAL A 316 14.12 -39.67 0.16
N ARG A 317 14.77 -39.84 1.30
CA ARG A 317 14.44 -40.86 2.29
C ARG A 317 13.48 -40.28 3.34
N GLU A 318 12.73 -41.17 4.00
CA GLU A 318 11.72 -40.78 4.99
C GLU A 318 12.31 -39.93 6.14
N GLU A 319 13.50 -40.27 6.59
CA GLU A 319 14.20 -39.53 7.65
C GLU A 319 14.74 -38.13 7.22
N GLU A 320 14.72 -37.85 5.93
CA GLU A 320 15.10 -36.54 5.39
C GLU A 320 13.92 -35.60 5.20
N VAL A 321 12.67 -36.11 5.34
CA VAL A 321 11.49 -35.28 5.31
C VAL A 321 11.40 -34.47 6.61
N PRO A 322 11.31 -33.13 6.54
CA PRO A 322 11.19 -32.32 7.75
C PRO A 322 9.96 -32.71 8.55
N GLY A 323 10.09 -32.73 9.85
CA GLY A 323 8.94 -32.91 10.76
C GLY A 323 7.92 -31.79 10.59
N ILE A 324 6.70 -32.02 11.03
CA ILE A 324 5.68 -30.98 11.10
C ILE A 324 6.02 -30.08 12.28
N PRO A 325 6.16 -28.76 12.10
CA PRO A 325 6.38 -27.83 13.23
C PRO A 325 5.27 -27.93 14.28
N ASP A 326 5.64 -27.83 15.56
CA ASP A 326 4.68 -27.95 16.68
C ASP A 326 3.56 -26.90 16.55
N GLU A 327 3.87 -25.70 16.09
CA GLU A 327 2.92 -24.62 15.88
C GLU A 327 1.86 -24.96 14.81
N LEU A 328 2.26 -25.65 13.74
CA LEU A 328 1.30 -26.14 12.73
C LEU A 328 0.45 -27.29 13.28
N LEU A 329 1.01 -28.12 14.15
CA LEU A 329 0.23 -29.20 14.79
C LEU A 329 -0.81 -28.61 15.75
N GLU A 330 -0.47 -27.61 16.55
CA GLU A 330 -1.41 -26.93 17.45
C GLU A 330 -2.54 -26.26 16.65
N GLN A 331 -2.22 -25.52 15.59
CA GLN A 331 -3.21 -24.90 14.70
C GLN A 331 -4.14 -25.95 14.05
N ALA A 332 -3.59 -27.09 13.61
CA ALA A 332 -4.37 -28.14 12.98
C ALA A 332 -5.37 -28.81 13.94
N VAL A 333 -5.00 -28.96 15.22
CA VAL A 333 -5.89 -29.53 16.26
C VAL A 333 -7.08 -28.61 16.50
N ASP A 334 -6.87 -27.30 16.56
CA ASP A 334 -7.96 -26.33 16.76
C ASP A 334 -8.96 -26.30 15.60
N PHE A 335 -8.51 -26.48 14.35
CA PHE A 335 -9.41 -26.56 13.19
C PHE A 335 -10.33 -27.78 13.20
N HIS A 336 -9.93 -28.89 13.83
CA HIS A 336 -10.74 -30.12 13.91
C HIS A 336 -11.73 -30.12 15.08
N THR A 337 -11.69 -29.12 15.98
CA THR A 337 -12.63 -29.00 17.11
C THR A 337 -13.91 -28.24 16.78
N TYR A 338 -14.09 -27.78 15.54
CA TYR A 338 -15.31 -27.10 15.05
C TYR A 338 -16.34 -28.04 14.40
N GLU A 339 -16.31 -29.37 14.69
CA GLU A 339 -17.38 -30.31 14.33
C GLU A 339 -18.45 -30.44 15.44
#